data_a432e0311c02a8599c11a9c0ca2a35ba
#
_entry.id   a432e0311c02a8599c11a9c0ca2a35ba
#
_cell.length_a   1.000
_cell.length_b   1.000
_cell.length_c   1.000
_cell.angle_alpha   90.00
_cell.angle_beta   90.00
_cell.angle_gamma   90.00
#
_symmetry.space_group_name_H-M   'P 1'
#
loop_
_entity.id
_entity.type
_entity.pdbx_description
1 polymer ?
#
loop_
_entity_poly.entity_id
_entity_poly.type
_entity_poly.pdbx_seq_one_letter_code
_entity_poly.pdbx_strand_id
1 'polypeptide(L)'
;MAILARDDATRWGDDEVDEKDRPSERAKSPPRTEKSDKAEKKPVNRRHDSTVPFPGGPDHGGMPSMMGASNTMDPVWQRLWLRCQQHDWQSLAFIGSSKRDPDGILEIAHGMARLASELGQELTVFDARALGLKDMGRMLAQIQSITSRGKRCIVVLKLVTENATTVPMAQNVDAALLGVFIGETSVVAASRTIDEVGRPKFLGSVVLNASHGR
;
A
#
# COMPACT_ATOMS: atom_id res chain seq x y z
N MET A 1 15.87 4.36 2.16
CA MET A 1 15.03 3.63 1.20
C MET A 1 15.90 3.02 0.13
N ALA A 2 15.76 1.73 -0.15
CA ALA A 2 16.48 1.05 -1.23
C ALA A 2 15.46 0.48 -2.21
N ILE A 3 15.73 0.55 -3.50
CA ILE A 3 14.89 0.00 -4.56
C ILE A 3 15.62 -1.21 -5.11
N LEU A 4 15.04 -2.38 -4.93
CA LEU A 4 15.54 -3.62 -5.53
C LEU A 4 14.71 -3.91 -6.78
N ALA A 5 15.32 -3.72 -7.95
CA ALA A 5 14.76 -4.13 -9.23
C ALA A 5 15.18 -5.57 -9.53
N ARG A 6 14.34 -6.28 -10.22
CA ARG A 6 14.61 -7.62 -10.71
C ARG A 6 15.55 -7.49 -11.91
N ASP A 7 16.80 -7.94 -11.78
CA ASP A 7 17.63 -8.21 -12.96
C ASP A 7 17.16 -9.55 -13.56
N ASP A 8 16.73 -9.50 -14.82
CA ASP A 8 16.43 -10.68 -15.60
C ASP A 8 17.70 -11.54 -15.72
N ALA A 9 17.72 -12.64 -15.06
CA ALA A 9 18.44 -13.87 -15.34
C ALA A 9 18.86 -14.63 -14.08
N THR A 10 17.90 -15.21 -13.39
CA THR A 10 18.19 -16.43 -12.63
C THR A 10 17.12 -17.46 -12.95
N ARG A 11 17.48 -18.30 -13.91
CA ARG A 11 16.82 -19.55 -14.26
C ARG A 11 16.79 -20.43 -13.01
N TRP A 12 15.67 -20.41 -12.31
CA TRP A 12 15.41 -21.35 -11.24
C TRP A 12 15.15 -22.70 -11.88
N GLY A 13 15.95 -23.70 -11.49
CA GLY A 13 15.83 -25.05 -11.98
C GLY A 13 14.45 -25.64 -11.68
N ASP A 14 13.91 -26.33 -12.67
CA ASP A 14 12.75 -27.19 -12.56
C ASP A 14 13.13 -28.39 -11.67
N ASP A 15 12.92 -28.28 -10.36
CA ASP A 15 12.93 -29.43 -9.48
C ASP A 15 11.56 -30.10 -9.61
N GLU A 16 11.55 -31.12 -10.46
CA GLU A 16 10.48 -32.08 -10.65
C GLU A 16 10.28 -32.85 -9.34
N VAL A 17 9.33 -32.41 -8.50
CA VAL A 17 8.95 -33.09 -7.27
C VAL A 17 8.00 -34.23 -7.63
N ASP A 18 8.53 -35.43 -7.53
CA ASP A 18 7.87 -36.75 -7.70
C ASP A 18 6.65 -36.84 -6.75
N GLU A 19 5.46 -36.88 -7.36
CA GLU A 19 4.16 -36.97 -6.70
C GLU A 19 3.83 -38.46 -6.38
N LYS A 20 4.47 -39.02 -5.34
CA LYS A 20 4.07 -40.31 -4.75
C LYS A 20 4.26 -40.22 -3.24
N ASP A 21 3.16 -40.07 -2.57
CA ASP A 21 2.79 -40.54 -1.23
C ASP A 21 1.93 -39.50 -0.50
N ARG A 22 0.62 -39.58 -0.72
CA ARG A 22 -0.38 -39.01 0.18
C ARG A 22 -1.09 -40.13 0.92
N PRO A 23 -0.91 -40.28 2.22
CA PRO A 23 -1.88 -41.02 3.03
C PRO A 23 -3.12 -40.18 3.27
N SER A 24 -4.24 -40.77 2.90
CA SER A 24 -5.59 -40.35 3.22
C SER A 24 -5.80 -40.30 4.74
N GLU A 25 -6.01 -39.16 5.33
CA GLU A 25 -6.46 -39.04 6.72
C GLU A 25 -7.78 -38.30 6.84
N ARG A 26 -8.68 -39.04 7.34
CA ARG A 26 -10.12 -39.01 7.55
C ARG A 26 -10.51 -37.90 8.53
N ALA A 27 -11.59 -37.22 8.19
CA ALA A 27 -12.35 -36.25 8.96
C ALA A 27 -12.51 -36.56 10.46
N LYS A 28 -12.29 -35.53 11.29
CA LYS A 28 -12.98 -35.39 12.59
C LYS A 28 -13.38 -33.95 12.80
N SER A 29 -14.66 -33.73 12.84
CA SER A 29 -15.31 -32.48 13.23
C SER A 29 -15.14 -32.24 14.73
N PRO A 30 -14.88 -31.05 15.21
CA PRO A 30 -15.01 -30.68 16.61
C PRO A 30 -16.38 -30.04 16.92
N PRO A 31 -16.78 -30.10 18.18
CA PRO A 31 -18.14 -29.80 18.61
C PRO A 31 -18.38 -28.30 18.82
N ARG A 32 -19.62 -27.97 18.62
CA ARG A 32 -20.33 -26.71 18.86
C ARG A 32 -20.37 -26.41 20.37
N THR A 33 -19.91 -25.24 20.79
CA THR A 33 -20.22 -24.71 22.13
C THR A 33 -20.87 -23.32 22.04
N GLU A 34 -21.85 -23.21 22.92
CA GLU A 34 -22.88 -22.20 23.04
C GLU A 34 -22.40 -20.85 23.65
N LYS A 35 -23.17 -19.83 23.29
CA LYS A 35 -23.63 -18.65 24.02
C LYS A 35 -22.80 -18.13 25.21
N SER A 36 -22.51 -16.83 25.12
CA SER A 36 -22.63 -15.95 26.28
C SER A 36 -22.96 -14.52 25.83
N ASP A 37 -24.17 -14.10 26.17
CA ASP A 37 -24.66 -12.72 26.25
C ASP A 37 -23.87 -11.96 27.32
N LYS A 38 -23.45 -10.72 27.07
CA LYS A 38 -23.48 -9.65 28.10
C LYS A 38 -23.23 -8.26 27.52
N ALA A 39 -24.29 -7.45 27.60
CA ALA A 39 -24.35 -6.11 28.21
C ALA A 39 -23.51 -4.97 27.61
N GLU A 40 -24.16 -4.19 26.83
CA GLU A 40 -24.39 -2.74 26.86
C GLU A 40 -23.66 -1.92 27.95
N LYS A 41 -22.74 -1.03 27.50
CA LYS A 41 -22.42 0.20 28.25
C LYS A 41 -22.13 1.33 27.26
N LYS A 42 -23.06 2.30 27.22
CA LYS A 42 -22.88 3.63 26.63
C LYS A 42 -21.85 4.44 27.45
N PRO A 43 -20.96 5.19 26.85
CA PRO A 43 -20.33 6.32 27.51
C PRO A 43 -20.84 7.66 27.00
N VAL A 44 -21.20 8.41 27.98
CA VAL A 44 -21.59 9.80 28.14
C VAL A 44 -20.72 10.78 27.33
N ASN A 45 -21.43 11.60 26.58
CA ASN A 45 -20.96 12.78 25.86
C ASN A 45 -20.64 13.91 26.88
N ARG A 46 -19.38 14.33 26.99
CA ARG A 46 -19.00 15.58 27.67
C ARG A 46 -18.50 16.57 26.63
N ARG A 47 -19.39 17.52 26.33
CA ARG A 47 -19.04 18.78 25.66
C ARG A 47 -18.17 19.59 26.62
N HIS A 48 -16.96 19.96 26.22
CA HIS A 48 -16.23 21.08 26.79
C HIS A 48 -16.20 22.21 25.75
N ASP A 49 -17.09 23.13 26.02
CA ASP A 49 -17.09 24.48 25.45
C ASP A 49 -16.06 25.29 26.25
N SER A 50 -15.07 25.82 25.63
CA SER A 50 -14.16 26.81 26.22
C SER A 50 -13.65 27.74 25.13
N THR A 51 -14.48 28.69 24.81
CA THR A 51 -14.11 29.90 24.05
C THR A 51 -13.34 30.84 24.97
N VAL A 52 -12.06 31.05 24.72
CA VAL A 52 -11.26 32.12 25.32
C VAL A 52 -10.81 33.06 24.22
N PRO A 53 -11.19 34.34 24.26
CA PRO A 53 -10.70 35.34 23.30
C PRO A 53 -9.32 35.84 23.72
N PHE A 54 -8.35 35.78 22.81
CA PHE A 54 -7.05 36.41 22.96
C PHE A 54 -7.11 37.89 22.46
N PRO A 55 -6.63 38.86 23.24
CA PRO A 55 -6.50 40.23 22.81
C PRO A 55 -5.28 40.44 21.90
N GLY A 56 -5.45 41.33 20.94
CA GLY A 56 -4.47 41.71 19.92
C GLY A 56 -3.15 42.20 20.48
N GLY A 57 -2.08 41.83 19.81
CA GLY A 57 -0.73 42.40 19.92
C GLY A 57 -0.29 42.99 18.58
N PRO A 58 0.57 44.03 18.57
CA PRO A 58 0.75 44.96 17.47
C PRO A 58 1.58 44.39 16.33
N ASP A 59 1.23 44.87 15.14
CA ASP A 59 1.91 44.74 13.86
C ASP A 59 3.43 44.92 13.97
N HIS A 60 4.16 43.85 13.71
CA HIS A 60 5.52 43.95 13.23
C HIS A 60 5.53 43.49 11.77
N GLY A 61 5.60 44.47 10.90
CA GLY A 61 5.89 44.31 9.48
C GLY A 61 7.21 43.56 9.28
N GLY A 62 7.12 42.23 9.23
CA GLY A 62 8.18 41.33 8.79
C GLY A 62 8.05 41.17 7.29
N MET A 63 9.05 41.66 6.54
CA MET A 63 9.20 41.38 5.11
C MET A 63 9.10 39.89 4.88
N PRO A 64 8.35 39.46 3.85
CA PRO A 64 8.37 38.05 3.45
C PRO A 64 9.79 37.72 3.02
N SER A 65 10.48 36.97 3.84
CA SER A 65 11.73 36.30 3.45
C SER A 65 11.39 35.34 2.30
N MET A 66 11.60 35.84 1.09
CA MET A 66 11.63 35.02 -0.11
C MET A 66 12.89 34.11 -0.08
N MET A 67 13.04 33.35 0.99
CA MET A 67 13.91 32.18 0.94
C MET A 67 13.13 31.12 0.17
N GLY A 68 13.43 31.05 -1.13
CA GLY A 68 13.02 29.97 -1.98
C GLY A 68 13.35 28.65 -1.27
N ALA A 69 12.34 27.99 -0.76
CA ALA A 69 12.43 26.58 -0.50
C ALA A 69 12.77 25.96 -1.85
N SER A 70 14.06 25.68 -2.05
CA SER A 70 14.52 24.85 -3.13
C SER A 70 13.81 23.51 -2.91
N ASN A 71 12.71 23.33 -3.63
CA ASN A 71 11.91 22.14 -3.65
C ASN A 71 12.71 21.05 -4.39
N THR A 72 13.92 20.76 -3.87
CA THR A 72 14.76 19.69 -4.37
C THR A 72 14.09 18.40 -3.95
N MET A 73 13.27 17.89 -4.84
CA MET A 73 12.60 16.62 -4.71
C MET A 73 13.62 15.54 -4.34
N ASP A 74 13.30 14.78 -3.30
CA ASP A 74 14.16 13.70 -2.81
C ASP A 74 14.55 12.77 -3.97
N PRO A 75 15.85 12.58 -4.24
CA PRO A 75 16.35 11.72 -5.31
C PRO A 75 15.80 10.29 -5.26
N VAL A 76 15.34 9.86 -4.09
CA VAL A 76 14.75 8.54 -3.89
C VAL A 76 13.44 8.39 -4.65
N TRP A 77 12.57 9.40 -4.60
CA TRP A 77 11.31 9.42 -5.36
C TRP A 77 11.54 9.43 -6.87
N GLN A 78 12.53 10.21 -7.31
CA GLN A 78 12.91 10.27 -8.71
C GLN A 78 13.39 8.90 -9.22
N ARG A 79 14.23 8.22 -8.44
CA ARG A 79 14.71 6.87 -8.80
C ARG A 79 13.58 5.86 -8.86
N LEU A 80 12.67 5.86 -7.88
CA LEU A 80 11.50 4.98 -7.88
C LEU A 80 10.64 5.23 -9.12
N TRP A 81 10.35 6.51 -9.40
CA TRP A 81 9.57 6.91 -10.56
C TRP A 81 10.20 6.42 -11.87
N LEU A 82 11.49 6.70 -12.08
CA LEU A 82 12.21 6.28 -13.27
C LEU A 82 12.23 4.76 -13.45
N ARG A 83 12.35 4.00 -12.35
CA ARG A 83 12.26 2.54 -12.41
C ARG A 83 10.87 2.07 -12.82
N CYS A 84 9.82 2.65 -12.27
CA CYS A 84 8.46 2.33 -12.67
C CYS A 84 8.19 2.69 -14.14
N GLN A 85 8.75 3.79 -14.64
CA GLN A 85 8.61 4.23 -16.04
C GLN A 85 9.28 3.31 -17.07
N GLN A 86 10.18 2.41 -16.66
CA GLN A 86 10.78 1.41 -17.55
C GLN A 86 9.77 0.32 -17.95
N HIS A 87 8.61 0.26 -17.30
CA HIS A 87 7.55 -0.69 -17.56
C HIS A 87 6.30 0.04 -18.07
N ASP A 88 5.58 -0.60 -18.97
CA ASP A 88 4.31 -0.08 -19.45
C ASP A 88 3.20 -0.44 -18.45
N TRP A 89 2.71 0.55 -17.72
CA TRP A 89 1.61 0.42 -16.78
C TRP A 89 0.75 1.68 -16.76
N GLN A 90 -0.52 1.50 -16.53
CA GLN A 90 -1.49 2.57 -16.27
C GLN A 90 -2.06 2.47 -14.86
N SER A 91 -2.10 1.25 -14.30
CA SER A 91 -2.53 0.97 -12.93
C SER A 91 -1.46 0.18 -12.18
N LEU A 92 -1.06 0.67 -11.01
CA LEU A 92 0.03 0.10 -10.20
C LEU A 92 -0.45 -0.16 -8.78
N ALA A 93 -0.40 -1.42 -8.32
CA ALA A 93 -0.68 -1.74 -6.93
C ALA A 93 0.56 -1.52 -6.05
N PHE A 94 0.38 -0.89 -4.90
CA PHE A 94 1.35 -0.86 -3.82
C PHE A 94 0.84 -1.75 -2.69
N ILE A 95 1.51 -2.87 -2.43
CA ILE A 95 1.06 -3.88 -1.48
C ILE A 95 1.98 -3.86 -0.27
N GLY A 96 1.42 -3.55 0.90
CA GLY A 96 2.16 -3.62 2.16
C GLY A 96 2.46 -5.07 2.56
N SER A 97 3.63 -5.31 3.14
CA SER A 97 4.01 -6.62 3.67
C SER A 97 4.18 -6.63 5.20
N SER A 98 3.84 -5.53 5.87
CA SER A 98 3.84 -5.39 7.32
C SER A 98 2.46 -5.00 7.84
N LYS A 99 2.16 -5.46 9.08
CA LYS A 99 0.94 -5.09 9.80
C LYS A 99 1.10 -3.77 10.58
N ARG A 100 2.34 -3.38 10.90
CA ARG A 100 2.64 -2.32 11.85
C ARG A 100 2.69 -0.92 11.25
N ASP A 101 3.04 -0.82 9.97
CA ASP A 101 3.12 0.48 9.29
C ASP A 101 2.17 0.52 8.07
N PRO A 102 0.87 0.72 8.31
CA PRO A 102 -0.10 0.80 7.22
C PRO A 102 0.03 2.09 6.42
N ASP A 103 0.65 3.14 6.96
CA ASP A 103 0.69 4.47 6.34
C ASP A 103 1.93 4.68 5.48
N GLY A 104 3.05 4.02 5.78
CA GLY A 104 4.29 4.19 5.03
C GLY A 104 4.15 3.90 3.52
N ILE A 105 3.36 2.91 3.14
CA ILE A 105 3.07 2.63 1.71
C ILE A 105 2.21 3.73 1.09
N LEU A 106 1.26 4.28 1.84
CA LEU A 106 0.42 5.38 1.37
C LEU A 106 1.23 6.65 1.18
N GLU A 107 2.17 6.94 2.08
CA GLU A 107 3.10 8.06 1.95
C GLU A 107 3.95 7.95 0.68
N ILE A 108 4.41 6.74 0.34
CA ILE A 108 5.12 6.48 -0.91
C ILE A 108 4.24 6.80 -2.11
N ALA A 109 3.00 6.32 -2.12
CA ALA A 109 2.07 6.56 -3.21
C ALA A 109 1.83 8.07 -3.41
N HIS A 110 1.63 8.81 -2.33
CA HIS A 110 1.47 10.28 -2.38
C HIS A 110 2.76 11.00 -2.79
N GLY A 111 3.93 10.52 -2.36
CA GLY A 111 5.23 11.02 -2.81
C GLY A 111 5.38 10.89 -4.32
N MET A 112 5.03 9.73 -4.88
CA MET A 112 5.03 9.51 -6.32
C MET A 112 4.01 10.37 -7.06
N ALA A 113 2.83 10.59 -6.50
CA ALA A 113 1.81 11.45 -7.12
C ALA A 113 2.26 12.92 -7.17
N ARG A 114 2.91 13.41 -6.11
CA ARG A 114 3.51 14.75 -6.11
C ARG A 114 4.58 14.89 -7.19
N LEU A 115 5.49 13.90 -7.26
CA LEU A 115 6.52 13.88 -8.30
C LEU A 115 5.92 13.89 -9.71
N ALA A 116 4.92 13.03 -9.96
CA ALA A 116 4.24 12.99 -11.25
C ALA A 116 3.65 14.37 -11.61
N SER A 117 2.99 15.03 -10.64
CA SER A 117 2.43 16.36 -10.83
C SER A 117 3.49 17.40 -11.20
N GLU A 118 4.66 17.40 -10.55
CA GLU A 118 5.78 18.29 -10.88
C GLU A 118 6.35 18.02 -12.28
N LEU A 119 6.24 16.79 -12.76
CA LEU A 119 6.61 16.41 -14.13
C LEU A 119 5.47 16.62 -15.15
N GLY A 120 4.37 17.26 -14.73
CA GLY A 120 3.22 17.51 -15.60
C GLY A 120 2.41 16.27 -15.93
N GLN A 121 2.51 15.19 -15.14
CA GLN A 121 1.76 13.96 -15.31
C GLN A 121 0.68 13.82 -14.25
N GLU A 122 -0.51 13.39 -14.66
CA GLU A 122 -1.59 13.09 -13.72
C GLU A 122 -1.45 11.66 -13.17
N LEU A 123 -1.36 11.55 -11.86
CA LEU A 123 -1.33 10.28 -11.14
C LEU A 123 -2.34 10.30 -9.99
N THR A 124 -3.36 9.46 -10.08
CA THR A 124 -4.39 9.35 -9.04
C THR A 124 -4.01 8.28 -8.03
N VAL A 125 -4.13 8.56 -6.74
CA VAL A 125 -3.90 7.58 -5.67
C VAL A 125 -5.24 7.13 -5.10
N PHE A 126 -5.45 5.81 -5.04
CA PHE A 126 -6.58 5.17 -4.38
C PHE A 126 -6.11 4.48 -3.11
N ASP A 127 -6.63 4.86 -1.97
CA ASP A 127 -6.45 4.10 -0.73
C ASP A 127 -7.51 3.00 -0.65
N ALA A 128 -7.11 1.78 -0.99
CA ALA A 128 -7.96 0.60 -0.95
C ALA A 128 -7.65 -0.33 0.25
N ARG A 129 -6.90 0.16 1.24
CA ARG A 129 -6.51 -0.64 2.42
C ARG A 129 -7.69 -1.12 3.26
N ALA A 130 -8.75 -0.32 3.32
CA ALA A 130 -9.98 -0.66 4.03
C ALA A 130 -11.11 -1.12 3.08
N LEU A 131 -10.79 -1.42 1.82
CA LEU A 131 -11.78 -1.79 0.81
C LEU A 131 -12.46 -3.12 1.18
N GLY A 132 -13.79 -3.10 1.20
CA GLY A 132 -14.59 -4.31 1.38
C GLY A 132 -14.93 -4.99 0.05
N LEU A 133 -15.24 -6.28 0.09
CA LEU A 133 -15.64 -7.05 -1.11
C LEU A 133 -16.82 -6.42 -1.87
N LYS A 134 -17.75 -5.79 -1.15
CA LYS A 134 -18.92 -5.14 -1.75
C LYS A 134 -18.56 -3.95 -2.64
N ASP A 135 -17.48 -3.25 -2.29
CA ASP A 135 -17.03 -2.02 -2.95
C ASP A 135 -15.97 -2.27 -4.03
N MET A 136 -15.43 -3.48 -4.09
CA MET A 136 -14.36 -3.86 -5.02
C MET A 136 -14.75 -3.60 -6.47
N GLY A 137 -15.93 -4.01 -6.88
CA GLY A 137 -16.41 -3.79 -8.26
C GLY A 137 -16.48 -2.31 -8.63
N ARG A 138 -16.92 -1.46 -7.70
CA ARG A 138 -16.95 0.00 -7.90
C ARG A 138 -15.55 0.58 -8.05
N MET A 139 -14.62 0.15 -7.20
CA MET A 139 -13.23 0.58 -7.27
C MET A 139 -12.58 0.17 -8.60
N LEU A 140 -12.77 -1.07 -9.06
CA LEU A 140 -12.25 -1.53 -10.35
C LEU A 140 -12.83 -0.72 -11.51
N ALA A 141 -14.12 -0.40 -11.49
CA ALA A 141 -14.75 0.46 -12.50
C ALA A 141 -14.14 1.89 -12.51
N GLN A 142 -13.80 2.44 -11.35
CA GLN A 142 -13.12 3.74 -11.25
C GLN A 142 -11.70 3.68 -11.81
N ILE A 143 -10.92 2.65 -11.49
CA ILE A 143 -9.58 2.42 -12.05
C ILE A 143 -9.67 2.35 -13.57
N GLN A 144 -10.57 1.52 -14.09
CA GLN A 144 -10.77 1.35 -15.53
C GLN A 144 -11.20 2.66 -16.20
N SER A 145 -12.06 3.46 -15.58
CA SER A 145 -12.45 4.78 -16.10
C SER A 145 -11.29 5.77 -16.19
N ILE A 146 -10.30 5.68 -15.30
CA ILE A 146 -9.10 6.53 -15.32
C ILE A 146 -8.13 6.04 -16.39
N THR A 147 -7.84 4.75 -16.41
CA THR A 147 -6.87 4.17 -17.35
C THR A 147 -7.36 4.24 -18.81
N SER A 148 -8.64 4.06 -19.05
CA SER A 148 -9.22 4.22 -20.41
C SER A 148 -9.08 5.64 -20.99
N ARG A 149 -8.81 6.64 -20.15
CA ARG A 149 -8.50 8.01 -20.55
C ARG A 149 -7.01 8.28 -20.71
N GLY A 150 -6.17 7.25 -20.64
CA GLY A 150 -4.72 7.37 -20.71
C GLY A 150 -4.07 7.95 -19.45
N LYS A 151 -4.82 8.07 -18.35
CA LYS A 151 -4.30 8.53 -17.05
C LYS A 151 -3.80 7.36 -16.23
N ARG A 152 -2.88 7.64 -15.31
CA ARG A 152 -2.29 6.62 -14.44
C ARG A 152 -2.88 6.65 -13.04
N CYS A 153 -2.91 5.50 -12.38
CA CYS A 153 -3.30 5.43 -10.98
C CYS A 153 -2.44 4.46 -10.17
N ILE A 154 -2.33 4.74 -8.87
CA ILE A 154 -1.75 3.85 -7.87
C ILE A 154 -2.88 3.41 -6.94
N VAL A 155 -2.92 2.12 -6.64
CA VAL A 155 -3.86 1.51 -5.70
C VAL A 155 -3.09 0.97 -4.51
N VAL A 156 -3.30 1.56 -3.33
CA VAL A 156 -2.64 1.14 -2.10
C VAL A 156 -3.46 0.04 -1.44
N LEU A 157 -2.82 -1.10 -1.22
CA LEU A 157 -3.44 -2.32 -0.70
C LEU A 157 -2.77 -2.76 0.61
N LYS A 158 -3.52 -3.43 1.46
CA LYS A 158 -2.97 -4.11 2.64
C LYS A 158 -2.27 -5.42 2.29
N LEU A 159 -1.63 -5.99 3.31
CA LEU A 159 -1.11 -7.36 3.29
C LEU A 159 -2.21 -8.35 2.90
N VAL A 160 -1.89 -9.32 2.05
CA VAL A 160 -2.86 -10.32 1.53
C VAL A 160 -3.59 -11.10 2.63
N THR A 161 -2.93 -11.32 3.77
CA THR A 161 -3.54 -12.02 4.91
C THR A 161 -4.48 -11.15 5.74
N GLU A 162 -4.52 -9.83 5.52
CA GLU A 162 -5.36 -8.91 6.29
C GLU A 162 -6.61 -8.46 5.54
N ASN A 163 -6.56 -8.49 4.22
CA ASN A 163 -7.70 -8.07 3.42
C ASN A 163 -7.91 -9.00 2.22
N ALA A 164 -9.07 -9.64 2.19
CA ALA A 164 -9.44 -10.56 1.12
C ALA A 164 -9.56 -9.91 -0.26
N THR A 165 -9.68 -8.58 -0.33
CA THR A 165 -9.73 -7.85 -1.61
C THR A 165 -8.35 -7.61 -2.21
N THR A 166 -7.26 -7.77 -1.45
CA THR A 166 -5.90 -7.44 -1.90
C THR A 166 -5.51 -8.26 -3.12
N VAL A 167 -5.68 -9.57 -3.07
CA VAL A 167 -5.29 -10.45 -4.20
C VAL A 167 -6.08 -10.12 -5.46
N PRO A 168 -7.43 -10.15 -5.45
CA PRO A 168 -8.19 -9.87 -6.66
C PRO A 168 -7.98 -8.43 -7.18
N MET A 169 -7.78 -7.44 -6.30
CA MET A 169 -7.44 -6.08 -6.73
C MET A 169 -6.08 -6.03 -7.42
N ALA A 170 -5.05 -6.64 -6.82
CA ALA A 170 -3.70 -6.67 -7.38
C ALA A 170 -3.62 -7.44 -8.71
N GLN A 171 -4.44 -8.47 -8.88
CA GLN A 171 -4.52 -9.21 -10.14
C GLN A 171 -5.19 -8.43 -11.27
N ASN A 172 -6.08 -7.50 -10.95
CA ASN A 172 -6.81 -6.68 -11.92
C ASN A 172 -6.11 -5.36 -12.30
N VAL A 173 -4.97 -5.03 -11.72
CA VAL A 173 -4.11 -3.91 -12.15
C VAL A 173 -2.96 -4.42 -13.03
N ASP A 174 -2.27 -3.50 -13.74
CA ASP A 174 -1.23 -3.89 -14.69
C ASP A 174 0.02 -4.41 -14.00
N ALA A 175 0.44 -3.77 -12.92
CA ALA A 175 1.66 -4.09 -12.21
C ALA A 175 1.52 -3.92 -10.69
N ALA A 176 2.49 -4.45 -9.94
CA ALA A 176 2.55 -4.32 -8.50
C ALA A 176 3.96 -4.01 -7.98
N LEU A 177 4.04 -3.32 -6.85
CA LEU A 177 5.23 -3.16 -6.03
C LEU A 177 4.97 -3.71 -4.63
N LEU A 178 5.95 -4.42 -4.09
CA LEU A 178 5.90 -4.93 -2.73
C LEU A 178 6.60 -3.96 -1.78
N GLY A 179 5.90 -3.47 -0.77
CA GLY A 179 6.49 -2.71 0.33
C GLY A 179 7.10 -3.64 1.37
N VAL A 180 8.40 -3.56 1.57
CA VAL A 180 9.15 -4.37 2.55
C VAL A 180 9.66 -3.47 3.66
N PHE A 181 9.24 -3.72 4.89
CA PHE A 181 9.65 -2.96 6.07
C PHE A 181 10.76 -3.70 6.80
N ILE A 182 11.93 -3.06 6.91
CA ILE A 182 13.10 -3.66 7.59
C ILE A 182 12.77 -3.91 9.05
N GLY A 183 13.05 -5.14 9.51
CA GLY A 183 12.79 -5.57 10.89
C GLY A 183 11.34 -5.98 11.17
N GLU A 184 10.41 -5.81 10.23
CA GLU A 184 8.99 -6.14 10.44
C GLU A 184 8.44 -7.14 9.41
N THR A 185 8.86 -7.02 8.15
CA THR A 185 8.40 -7.93 7.10
C THR A 185 9.05 -9.29 7.26
N SER A 186 8.24 -10.32 7.45
CA SER A 186 8.74 -11.68 7.36
C SER A 186 8.89 -12.13 5.91
N VAL A 187 9.96 -12.88 5.62
CA VAL A 187 10.19 -13.46 4.28
C VAL A 187 9.00 -14.32 3.84
N VAL A 188 8.42 -15.07 4.79
CA VAL A 188 7.25 -15.91 4.51
C VAL A 188 6.05 -15.09 4.06
N ALA A 189 5.76 -13.96 4.74
CA ALA A 189 4.65 -13.08 4.36
C ALA A 189 4.89 -12.42 2.99
N ALA A 190 6.12 -12.01 2.71
CA ALA A 190 6.51 -11.44 1.42
C ALA A 190 6.37 -12.47 0.30
N SER A 191 6.92 -13.68 0.48
CA SER A 191 6.82 -14.77 -0.51
C SER A 191 5.37 -15.15 -0.77
N ARG A 192 4.57 -15.30 0.28
CA ARG A 192 3.15 -15.59 0.16
C ARG A 192 2.41 -14.53 -0.66
N THR A 193 2.69 -13.25 -0.41
CA THR A 193 2.09 -12.15 -1.17
C THR A 193 2.44 -12.25 -2.66
N ILE A 194 3.71 -12.54 -2.97
CA ILE A 194 4.18 -12.70 -4.35
C ILE A 194 3.51 -13.89 -5.03
N ASP A 195 3.39 -15.01 -4.33
CA ASP A 195 2.82 -16.24 -4.89
C ASP A 195 1.30 -16.11 -5.12
N GLU A 196 0.55 -15.50 -4.17
CA GLU A 196 -0.90 -15.32 -4.29
C GLU A 196 -1.29 -14.27 -5.36
N VAL A 197 -0.53 -13.21 -5.51
CA VAL A 197 -0.78 -12.17 -6.53
C VAL A 197 -0.26 -12.61 -7.90
N GLY A 198 0.84 -13.36 -7.91
CA GLY A 198 1.53 -13.83 -9.12
C GLY A 198 2.81 -13.04 -9.40
N ARG A 199 3.93 -13.74 -9.46
CA ARG A 199 5.28 -13.17 -9.67
C ARG A 199 5.40 -12.22 -10.86
N PRO A 200 4.79 -12.51 -12.04
CA PRO A 200 4.92 -11.63 -13.21
C PRO A 200 4.34 -10.23 -13.02
N LYS A 201 3.42 -10.04 -12.05
CA LYS A 201 2.83 -8.74 -11.74
C LYS A 201 3.81 -7.79 -11.05
N PHE A 202 4.83 -8.32 -10.36
CA PHE A 202 5.71 -7.50 -9.55
C PHE A 202 6.84 -6.88 -10.37
N LEU A 203 6.91 -5.55 -10.40
CA LEU A 203 8.05 -4.80 -10.95
C LEU A 203 9.25 -4.83 -10.01
N GLY A 204 9.02 -5.09 -8.72
CA GLY A 204 10.05 -5.12 -7.69
C GLY A 204 9.52 -4.88 -6.30
N SER A 205 10.43 -4.52 -5.40
CA SER A 205 10.09 -4.16 -4.02
C SER A 205 10.66 -2.80 -3.64
N VAL A 206 9.94 -2.12 -2.77
CA VAL A 206 10.37 -0.88 -2.13
C VAL A 206 10.71 -1.20 -0.67
N VAL A 207 11.97 -1.02 -0.32
CA VAL A 207 12.43 -1.29 1.04
C VAL A 207 12.35 -0.02 1.89
N LEU A 208 11.64 -0.11 3.00
CA LEU A 208 11.36 0.95 3.93
C LEU A 208 12.03 0.66 5.27
N ASN A 209 12.62 1.68 5.87
CA ASN A 209 12.95 1.59 7.29
C ASN A 209 11.64 1.80 8.06
N ALA A 210 11.31 0.88 8.95
CA ALA A 210 10.27 1.15 9.93
C ALA A 210 10.69 2.41 10.70
N SER A 211 9.99 3.52 10.45
CA SER A 211 10.19 4.70 11.28
C SER A 211 9.69 4.32 12.67
N HIS A 212 10.63 4.12 13.58
CA HIS A 212 10.30 4.02 14.99
C HIS A 212 9.65 5.35 15.34
N GLY A 213 8.32 5.35 15.43
CA GLY A 213 7.55 6.49 15.89
C GLY A 213 8.11 6.90 17.26
N ARG A 214 8.72 8.08 17.31
CA ARG A 214 9.08 8.76 18.53
C ARG A 214 7.84 9.33 19.18
#